data_6348554f73aa5c8d2c0c8a6f084c3f46
#
_entry.id   6348554f73aa5c8d2c0c8a6f084c3f46
#
_cell.length_a   1.000
_cell.length_b   1.000
_cell.length_c   1.000
_cell.angle_alpha   90.00
_cell.angle_beta   90.00
_cell.angle_gamma   90.00
#
_symmetry.space_group_name_H-M   'P 1'
#
loop_
_entity.id
_entity.type
_entity.pdbx_description
1 polymer ?
#
loop_
_entity_poly.entity_id
_entity_poly.type
_entity_poly.pdbx_seq_one_letter_code
_entity_poly.pdbx_strand_id
1 'polypeptide(L)'
;MSVASTPPSILLADGDAHSREVFGSFFERRGWQYDVIPDSRLLGAALDKSPYDIVIADVALPGVDSLQMLQDVLRKHPSQAIIALSKDASYDEALSFFRSGATDLLARPIDFLWLERIVQQVVCSRRHEERERISYGFVTSERTEMRFSCRDIIELDTVPLPIVGRLQAIGALDQHEAIRVRLAVQEAVLNALEHGNLRLESRWKEELQPGGEDRFTALRRERLLDPSYAGLAIFVTVLYQDGMLEIEVKDEGQGFLNAPASAAPRKSHDVSCSGRGLALMSSAVDEVVFGKNGSEVTLRKATKRVRSA
;
A
#
# COMPACT_ATOMS: atom_id res chain seq x y z
N MET A 1 -17.06 -18.74 25.15
CA MET A 1 -17.82 -17.50 25.44
C MET A 1 -17.77 -16.65 24.17
N SER A 2 -18.90 -16.50 23.48
CA SER A 2 -19.02 -15.64 22.30
C SER A 2 -18.79 -14.21 22.76
N VAL A 3 -17.75 -13.55 22.31
CA VAL A 3 -17.58 -12.10 22.47
C VAL A 3 -18.74 -11.47 21.71
N ALA A 4 -19.68 -10.90 22.42
CA ALA A 4 -20.79 -10.19 21.83
C ALA A 4 -20.21 -9.11 20.90
N SER A 5 -20.37 -9.32 19.60
CA SER A 5 -19.84 -8.38 18.61
C SER A 5 -20.67 -7.10 18.70
N THR A 6 -20.02 -5.98 19.01
CA THR A 6 -20.65 -4.66 18.95
C THR A 6 -21.36 -4.51 17.60
N PRO A 7 -22.62 -4.10 17.57
CA PRO A 7 -23.32 -3.88 16.30
C PRO A 7 -22.62 -2.80 15.49
N PRO A 8 -22.66 -2.89 14.14
CA PRO A 8 -22.10 -1.84 13.28
C PRO A 8 -22.82 -0.51 13.48
N SER A 9 -22.09 0.58 13.38
CA SER A 9 -22.61 1.95 13.34
C SER A 9 -22.65 2.44 11.90
N ILE A 10 -23.83 2.87 11.44
CA ILE A 10 -24.10 3.22 10.05
C ILE A 10 -24.60 4.65 9.96
N LEU A 11 -24.03 5.45 9.06
CA LEU A 11 -24.59 6.73 8.65
C LEU A 11 -25.31 6.56 7.31
N LEU A 12 -26.62 6.76 7.30
CA LEU A 12 -27.43 6.75 6.08
C LEU A 12 -27.67 8.18 5.59
N ALA A 13 -27.23 8.50 4.41
CA ALA A 13 -27.47 9.76 3.71
C ALA A 13 -28.38 9.51 2.50
N ASP A 14 -29.65 9.82 2.61
CA ASP A 14 -30.63 9.59 1.55
C ASP A 14 -31.73 10.69 1.59
N GLY A 15 -31.99 11.29 0.43
CA GLY A 15 -33.00 12.35 0.28
C GLY A 15 -34.45 11.83 0.31
N ASP A 16 -34.69 10.56 -0.03
CA ASP A 16 -36.01 9.95 -0.09
C ASP A 16 -36.47 9.48 1.28
N ALA A 17 -37.57 10.05 1.79
CA ALA A 17 -38.13 9.69 3.09
C ALA A 17 -38.58 8.23 3.18
N HIS A 18 -39.22 7.70 2.11
CA HIS A 18 -39.63 6.31 2.08
C HIS A 18 -38.43 5.35 2.09
N SER A 19 -37.40 5.66 1.32
CA SER A 19 -36.15 4.91 1.33
C SER A 19 -35.53 4.87 2.73
N ARG A 20 -35.47 6.00 3.43
CA ARG A 20 -34.95 6.07 4.81
C ARG A 20 -35.76 5.18 5.78
N GLU A 21 -37.09 5.15 5.67
CA GLU A 21 -37.94 4.27 6.49
C GLU A 21 -37.67 2.80 6.24
N VAL A 22 -37.49 2.40 4.97
CA VAL A 22 -37.18 1.02 4.58
C VAL A 22 -35.82 0.59 5.12
N PHE A 23 -34.79 1.43 4.96
CA PHE A 23 -33.46 1.17 5.52
C PHE A 23 -33.50 1.10 7.05
N GLY A 24 -34.16 2.06 7.71
CA GLY A 24 -34.30 2.08 9.16
C GLY A 24 -34.94 0.81 9.70
N SER A 25 -36.06 0.38 9.10
CA SER A 25 -36.71 -0.87 9.47
C SER A 25 -35.82 -2.10 9.26
N PHE A 26 -34.96 -2.08 8.25
CA PHE A 26 -33.99 -3.15 8.02
C PHE A 26 -32.90 -3.14 9.09
N PHE A 27 -32.31 -1.99 9.41
CA PHE A 27 -31.26 -1.85 10.43
C PHE A 27 -31.76 -2.23 11.82
N GLU A 28 -32.97 -1.79 12.21
CA GLU A 28 -33.59 -2.15 13.49
C GLU A 28 -33.77 -3.67 13.63
N ARG A 29 -34.28 -4.35 12.60
CA ARG A 29 -34.41 -5.83 12.61
C ARG A 29 -33.07 -6.55 12.77
N ARG A 30 -31.95 -5.94 12.36
CA ARG A 30 -30.60 -6.48 12.50
C ARG A 30 -29.91 -6.05 13.81
N GLY A 31 -30.52 -5.15 14.58
CA GLY A 31 -29.91 -4.58 15.78
C GLY A 31 -28.71 -3.70 15.47
N TRP A 32 -28.66 -3.10 14.27
CA TRP A 32 -27.58 -2.20 13.87
C TRP A 32 -27.84 -0.79 14.43
N GLN A 33 -26.78 -0.09 14.82
CA GLN A 33 -26.87 1.31 15.19
C GLN A 33 -26.81 2.17 13.93
N TYR A 34 -27.67 3.19 13.85
CA TYR A 34 -27.67 4.05 12.68
C TYR A 34 -28.12 5.47 12.99
N ASP A 35 -27.56 6.41 12.23
CA ASP A 35 -28.04 7.78 12.13
C ASP A 35 -28.43 8.08 10.69
N VAL A 36 -29.34 9.05 10.52
CA VAL A 36 -29.88 9.41 9.20
C VAL A 36 -29.69 10.89 8.95
N ILE A 37 -29.19 11.22 7.78
CA ILE A 37 -29.17 12.60 7.25
C ILE A 37 -29.93 12.65 5.93
N PRO A 38 -30.72 13.70 5.69
CA PRO A 38 -31.55 13.79 4.50
C PRO A 38 -30.79 14.24 3.24
N ASP A 39 -29.50 14.54 3.36
CA ASP A 39 -28.72 15.14 2.29
C ASP A 39 -27.25 14.70 2.39
N SER A 40 -26.76 14.03 1.35
CA SER A 40 -25.38 13.56 1.28
C SER A 40 -24.34 14.69 1.31
N ARG A 41 -24.70 15.92 1.02
CA ARG A 41 -23.82 17.10 1.18
C ARG A 41 -23.42 17.34 2.63
N LEU A 42 -24.19 16.80 3.59
CA LEU A 42 -23.92 16.90 5.02
C LEU A 42 -22.97 15.82 5.53
N LEU A 43 -22.53 14.86 4.69
CA LEU A 43 -21.69 13.73 5.09
C LEU A 43 -20.41 14.18 5.81
N GLY A 44 -19.66 15.11 5.24
CA GLY A 44 -18.43 15.59 5.86
C GLY A 44 -18.65 16.14 7.26
N ALA A 45 -19.68 16.98 7.44
CA ALA A 45 -20.02 17.56 8.74
C ALA A 45 -20.54 16.52 9.76
N ALA A 46 -21.19 15.45 9.29
CA ALA A 46 -21.65 14.38 10.15
C ALA A 46 -20.47 13.50 10.61
N LEU A 47 -19.54 13.17 9.73
CA LEU A 47 -18.34 12.39 10.03
C LEU A 47 -17.35 13.16 10.94
N ASP A 48 -17.30 14.48 10.86
CA ASP A 48 -16.50 15.32 11.76
C ASP A 48 -17.03 15.28 13.21
N LYS A 49 -18.32 14.94 13.41
CA LYS A 49 -18.95 14.89 14.74
C LYS A 49 -18.87 13.53 15.41
N SER A 50 -19.02 12.46 14.64
CA SER A 50 -19.09 11.09 15.15
C SER A 50 -18.49 10.10 14.17
N PRO A 51 -17.74 9.08 14.64
CA PRO A 51 -17.24 8.01 13.79
C PRO A 51 -18.35 7.02 13.46
N TYR A 52 -18.38 6.53 12.23
CA TYR A 52 -19.24 5.44 11.77
C TYR A 52 -18.42 4.35 11.12
N ASP A 53 -18.86 3.10 11.26
CA ASP A 53 -18.23 1.98 10.57
C ASP A 53 -18.44 2.08 9.06
N ILE A 54 -19.64 2.46 8.65
CA ILE A 54 -20.05 2.51 7.25
C ILE A 54 -20.90 3.74 6.99
N VAL A 55 -20.66 4.37 5.86
CA VAL A 55 -21.56 5.36 5.28
C VAL A 55 -22.30 4.72 4.11
N ILE A 56 -23.62 4.89 4.07
CA ILE A 56 -24.45 4.53 2.91
C ILE A 56 -25.00 5.85 2.38
N ALA A 57 -24.64 6.22 1.15
CA ALA A 57 -24.95 7.52 0.61
C ALA A 57 -25.64 7.45 -0.75
N ASP A 58 -26.81 8.09 -0.87
CA ASP A 58 -27.40 8.37 -2.19
C ASP A 58 -26.54 9.41 -2.91
N VAL A 59 -25.99 8.99 -4.03
CA VAL A 59 -25.12 9.81 -4.86
C VAL A 59 -25.87 10.44 -6.05
N ALA A 60 -27.15 10.12 -6.24
CA ALA A 60 -27.98 10.65 -7.33
C ALA A 60 -28.60 12.01 -6.98
N LEU A 61 -27.80 12.97 -6.47
CA LEU A 61 -28.27 14.28 -6.09
C LEU A 61 -28.24 15.26 -7.27
N PRO A 62 -29.35 15.93 -7.61
CA PRO A 62 -29.37 16.93 -8.68
C PRO A 62 -28.39 18.09 -8.41
N GLY A 63 -27.55 18.40 -9.39
CA GLY A 63 -26.64 19.55 -9.33
C GLY A 63 -25.41 19.36 -8.45
N VAL A 64 -25.13 18.14 -7.99
CA VAL A 64 -23.94 17.79 -7.21
C VAL A 64 -23.07 16.83 -8.03
N ASP A 65 -21.78 17.14 -8.14
CA ASP A 65 -20.81 16.15 -8.62
C ASP A 65 -20.54 15.13 -7.51
N SER A 66 -21.18 13.97 -7.62
CA SER A 66 -21.13 12.90 -6.62
C SER A 66 -19.74 12.33 -6.46
N LEU A 67 -18.97 12.25 -7.53
CA LEU A 67 -17.58 11.74 -7.49
C LEU A 67 -16.68 12.72 -6.73
N GLN A 68 -16.82 14.02 -7.00
CA GLN A 68 -16.07 15.05 -6.29
C GLN A 68 -16.44 15.07 -4.80
N MET A 69 -17.72 14.98 -4.47
CA MET A 69 -18.20 14.91 -3.08
C MET A 69 -17.58 13.71 -2.35
N LEU A 70 -17.57 12.52 -2.96
CA LEU A 70 -16.97 11.32 -2.41
C LEU A 70 -15.46 11.51 -2.15
N GLN A 71 -14.74 12.06 -3.14
CA GLN A 71 -13.31 12.35 -3.01
C GLN A 71 -13.02 13.36 -1.90
N ASP A 72 -13.85 14.38 -1.74
CA ASP A 72 -13.70 15.39 -0.70
C ASP A 72 -13.91 14.79 0.71
N VAL A 73 -14.89 13.90 0.85
CA VAL A 73 -15.11 13.15 2.10
C VAL A 73 -13.90 12.23 2.38
N LEU A 74 -13.46 11.43 1.41
CA LEU A 74 -12.36 10.48 1.60
C LEU A 74 -11.00 11.18 1.78
N ARG A 75 -10.83 12.40 1.30
CA ARG A 75 -9.63 13.19 1.59
C ARG A 75 -9.49 13.53 3.07
N LYS A 76 -10.60 13.79 3.76
CA LYS A 76 -10.64 14.07 5.21
C LYS A 76 -10.70 12.79 6.05
N HIS A 77 -11.39 11.78 5.57
CA HIS A 77 -11.66 10.51 6.24
C HIS A 77 -11.20 9.33 5.35
N PRO A 78 -9.89 9.14 5.13
CA PRO A 78 -9.36 8.22 4.11
C PRO A 78 -9.66 6.73 4.37
N SER A 79 -9.97 6.37 5.63
CA SER A 79 -10.35 5.00 6.00
C SER A 79 -11.87 4.78 6.07
N GLN A 80 -12.69 5.79 5.72
CA GLN A 80 -14.14 5.65 5.79
C GLN A 80 -14.65 4.72 4.69
N ALA A 81 -15.35 3.64 5.09
CA ALA A 81 -16.06 2.80 4.15
C ALA A 81 -17.33 3.51 3.68
N ILE A 82 -17.50 3.65 2.36
CA ILE A 82 -18.64 4.32 1.75
C ILE A 82 -19.28 3.39 0.72
N ILE A 83 -20.56 3.09 0.91
CA ILE A 83 -21.41 2.39 -0.04
C ILE A 83 -22.25 3.43 -0.76
N ALA A 84 -22.06 3.59 -2.06
CA ALA A 84 -22.84 4.51 -2.86
C ALA A 84 -24.17 3.87 -3.30
N LEU A 85 -25.27 4.62 -3.23
CA LEU A 85 -26.55 4.23 -3.77
C LEU A 85 -26.77 4.94 -5.10
N SER A 86 -27.00 4.19 -6.19
CA SER A 86 -27.28 4.73 -7.51
C SER A 86 -28.62 4.26 -8.04
N LYS A 87 -29.23 5.04 -8.94
CA LYS A 87 -30.42 4.65 -9.69
C LYS A 87 -30.11 3.68 -10.82
N ASP A 88 -28.91 3.82 -11.40
CA ASP A 88 -28.48 3.12 -12.58
C ASP A 88 -27.02 2.71 -12.43
N ALA A 89 -26.77 1.48 -11.97
CA ALA A 89 -25.40 0.98 -11.80
C ALA A 89 -24.87 0.47 -13.14
N SER A 90 -24.57 1.37 -14.06
CA SER A 90 -23.83 1.00 -15.27
C SER A 90 -22.39 0.62 -14.89
N TYR A 91 -21.75 -0.20 -15.74
CA TYR A 91 -20.36 -0.62 -15.51
C TYR A 91 -19.42 0.58 -15.38
N ASP A 92 -19.58 1.61 -16.24
CA ASP A 92 -18.72 2.79 -16.24
C ASP A 92 -18.95 3.66 -15.00
N GLU A 93 -20.19 3.77 -14.52
CA GLU A 93 -20.52 4.45 -13.28
C GLU A 93 -19.89 3.74 -12.08
N ALA A 94 -20.07 2.41 -11.97
CA ALA A 94 -19.46 1.63 -10.92
C ALA A 94 -17.93 1.77 -10.90
N LEU A 95 -17.28 1.67 -12.06
CA LEU A 95 -15.84 1.84 -12.19
C LEU A 95 -15.39 3.24 -11.73
N SER A 96 -16.16 4.28 -12.03
CA SER A 96 -15.86 5.65 -11.62
C SER A 96 -15.95 5.83 -10.11
N PHE A 97 -16.98 5.25 -9.47
CA PHE A 97 -17.11 5.28 -8.01
C PHE A 97 -16.02 4.47 -7.30
N PHE A 98 -15.65 3.30 -7.77
CA PHE A 98 -14.54 2.52 -7.22
C PHE A 98 -13.20 3.26 -7.35
N ARG A 99 -12.92 3.89 -8.50
CA ARG A 99 -11.73 4.73 -8.69
C ARG A 99 -11.71 5.96 -7.78
N SER A 100 -12.87 6.46 -7.39
CA SER A 100 -13.00 7.58 -6.44
C SER A 100 -12.91 7.14 -4.97
N GLY A 101 -12.78 5.81 -4.71
CA GLY A 101 -12.57 5.24 -3.39
C GLY A 101 -13.84 4.73 -2.69
N ALA A 102 -14.98 4.61 -3.40
CA ALA A 102 -16.14 3.92 -2.85
C ALA A 102 -15.82 2.46 -2.54
N THR A 103 -16.33 1.97 -1.42
CA THR A 103 -16.16 0.58 -1.00
C THR A 103 -17.04 -0.34 -1.84
N ASP A 104 -18.26 0.11 -2.16
CA ASP A 104 -19.20 -0.62 -3.02
C ASP A 104 -20.24 0.33 -3.63
N LEU A 105 -20.97 -0.16 -4.63
CA LEU A 105 -22.07 0.53 -5.29
C LEU A 105 -23.31 -0.38 -5.30
N LEU A 106 -24.43 0.13 -4.80
CA LEU A 106 -25.70 -0.56 -4.82
C LEU A 106 -26.69 0.13 -5.75
N ALA A 107 -27.23 -0.63 -6.71
CA ALA A 107 -28.31 -0.18 -7.57
C ALA A 107 -29.66 -0.26 -6.87
N ARG A 108 -30.56 0.64 -7.20
CA ARG A 108 -31.97 0.55 -6.81
C ARG A 108 -32.75 -0.36 -7.81
N PRO A 109 -33.67 -1.23 -7.38
CA PRO A 109 -34.09 -1.46 -5.99
C PRO A 109 -33.00 -2.20 -5.16
N ILE A 110 -32.87 -1.81 -3.88
CA ILE A 110 -31.79 -2.31 -3.02
C ILE A 110 -31.98 -3.79 -2.72
N ASP A 111 -30.95 -4.59 -3.03
CA ASP A 111 -30.81 -5.95 -2.52
C ASP A 111 -30.26 -5.89 -1.08
N PHE A 112 -31.15 -6.02 -0.11
CA PHE A 112 -30.80 -5.98 1.32
C PHE A 112 -29.97 -7.19 1.78
N LEU A 113 -30.03 -8.33 1.09
CA LEU A 113 -29.16 -9.48 1.39
C LEU A 113 -27.72 -9.16 0.95
N TRP A 114 -27.58 -8.52 -0.20
CA TRP A 114 -26.28 -8.06 -0.67
C TRP A 114 -25.70 -6.97 0.23
N LEU A 115 -26.52 -5.97 0.60
CA LEU A 115 -26.13 -4.94 1.56
C LEU A 115 -25.63 -5.54 2.88
N GLU A 116 -26.35 -6.54 3.43
CA GLU A 116 -25.91 -7.22 4.65
C GLU A 116 -24.54 -7.88 4.51
N ARG A 117 -24.26 -8.52 3.39
CA ARG A 117 -22.96 -9.15 3.11
C ARG A 117 -21.84 -8.10 3.08
N ILE A 118 -22.06 -6.97 2.38
CA ILE A 118 -21.08 -5.90 2.31
C ILE A 118 -20.81 -5.35 3.71
N VAL A 119 -21.84 -5.03 4.49
CA VAL A 119 -21.70 -4.52 5.85
C VAL A 119 -20.92 -5.50 6.73
N GLN A 120 -21.25 -6.78 6.69
CA GLN A 120 -20.52 -7.80 7.46
C GLN A 120 -19.05 -7.91 7.04
N GLN A 121 -18.77 -7.87 5.74
CA GLN A 121 -17.40 -7.93 5.23
C GLN A 121 -16.58 -6.71 5.69
N VAL A 122 -17.12 -5.50 5.55
CA VAL A 122 -16.44 -4.26 5.95
C VAL A 122 -16.17 -4.25 7.46
N VAL A 123 -17.16 -4.60 8.28
CA VAL A 123 -17.02 -4.64 9.74
C VAL A 123 -16.01 -5.71 10.16
N CYS A 124 -16.04 -6.89 9.53
CA CYS A 124 -15.08 -7.95 9.81
C CYS A 124 -13.64 -7.52 9.47
N SER A 125 -13.43 -6.94 8.30
CA SER A 125 -12.11 -6.43 7.88
C SER A 125 -11.58 -5.35 8.81
N ARG A 126 -12.39 -4.36 9.16
CA ARG A 126 -12.00 -3.29 10.10
C ARG A 126 -11.63 -3.83 11.48
N ARG A 127 -12.40 -4.78 12.00
CA ARG A 127 -12.09 -5.41 13.29
C ARG A 127 -10.80 -6.25 13.23
N HIS A 128 -10.56 -6.88 12.11
CA HIS A 128 -9.31 -7.61 11.89
C HIS A 128 -8.12 -6.65 11.87
N GLU A 129 -8.21 -5.59 11.09
CA GLU A 129 -7.20 -4.52 11.04
C GLU A 129 -6.94 -3.88 12.41
N GLU A 130 -8.01 -3.57 13.17
CA GLU A 130 -7.86 -2.98 14.49
C GLU A 130 -7.22 -3.97 15.49
N ARG A 131 -7.59 -5.25 15.45
CA ARG A 131 -6.95 -6.29 16.27
C ARG A 131 -5.49 -6.48 15.90
N GLU A 132 -5.17 -6.50 14.61
CA GLU A 132 -3.79 -6.54 14.14
C GLU A 132 -3.03 -5.30 14.60
N ARG A 133 -3.62 -4.12 14.46
CA ARG A 133 -3.04 -2.85 14.92
C ARG A 133 -2.70 -2.89 16.41
N ILE A 134 -3.66 -3.30 17.25
CA ILE A 134 -3.45 -3.42 18.69
C ILE A 134 -2.37 -4.47 19.00
N SER A 135 -2.44 -5.66 18.38
CA SER A 135 -1.45 -6.72 18.57
C SER A 135 -0.06 -6.27 18.14
N TYR A 136 0.05 -5.60 16.99
CA TYR A 136 1.33 -5.16 16.46
C TYR A 136 1.93 -4.01 17.28
N GLY A 137 1.11 -3.23 17.98
CA GLY A 137 1.57 -2.20 18.94
C GLY A 137 2.44 -2.78 20.08
N PHE A 138 2.35 -4.08 20.36
CA PHE A 138 3.19 -4.78 21.34
C PHE A 138 4.41 -5.48 20.71
N VAL A 139 4.57 -5.45 19.39
CA VAL A 139 5.72 -6.06 18.72
C VAL A 139 6.95 -5.16 18.94
N THR A 140 7.92 -5.70 19.65
CA THR A 140 9.22 -5.03 19.88
C THR A 140 10.24 -5.36 18.81
N SER A 141 10.10 -6.54 18.17
CA SER A 141 10.97 -6.98 17.07
C SER A 141 10.22 -7.94 16.15
N GLU A 142 10.40 -7.76 14.85
CA GLU A 142 9.96 -8.70 13.81
C GLU A 142 11.01 -8.78 12.71
N ARG A 143 11.31 -10.01 12.24
CA ARG A 143 12.24 -10.25 11.14
C ARG A 143 11.55 -11.07 10.05
N THR A 144 11.70 -10.64 8.81
CA THR A 144 11.27 -11.36 7.62
C THR A 144 12.44 -11.50 6.66
N GLU A 145 12.69 -12.71 6.18
CA GLU A 145 13.71 -13.00 5.17
C GLU A 145 13.04 -13.54 3.92
N MET A 146 13.40 -12.99 2.78
CA MET A 146 12.86 -13.39 1.48
C MET A 146 14.03 -13.67 0.52
N ARG A 147 13.84 -14.68 -0.33
CA ARG A 147 14.78 -15.05 -1.37
C ARG A 147 14.06 -15.07 -2.72
N PHE A 148 14.58 -14.34 -3.66
CA PHE A 148 14.05 -14.26 -5.03
C PHE A 148 15.11 -14.69 -6.02
N SER A 149 14.73 -15.42 -7.07
CA SER A 149 15.57 -15.55 -8.27
C SER A 149 15.45 -14.29 -9.12
N CYS A 150 16.38 -14.10 -10.07
CA CYS A 150 16.27 -12.99 -11.02
C CYS A 150 14.94 -13.01 -11.81
N ARG A 151 14.39 -14.19 -12.06
CA ARG A 151 13.11 -14.35 -12.74
C ARG A 151 11.94 -13.91 -11.86
N ASP A 152 11.92 -14.29 -10.58
CA ASP A 152 10.86 -13.91 -9.66
C ASP A 152 10.73 -12.38 -9.56
N ILE A 153 11.85 -11.65 -9.53
CA ILE A 153 11.84 -10.18 -9.48
C ILE A 153 11.18 -9.55 -10.72
N ILE A 154 11.29 -10.20 -11.87
CA ILE A 154 10.68 -9.70 -13.12
C ILE A 154 9.19 -10.01 -13.18
N GLU A 155 8.79 -11.17 -12.66
CA GLU A 155 7.38 -11.58 -12.59
C GLU A 155 6.62 -10.81 -11.48
N LEU A 156 7.32 -10.33 -10.46
CA LEU A 156 6.78 -9.50 -9.40
C LEU A 156 6.88 -8.01 -9.80
N ASP A 157 5.76 -7.33 -9.94
CA ASP A 157 5.76 -5.88 -10.16
C ASP A 157 6.36 -5.12 -8.96
N THR A 158 6.22 -5.67 -7.75
CA THR A 158 6.73 -5.09 -6.51
C THR A 158 7.15 -6.15 -5.50
N VAL A 159 8.21 -5.86 -4.74
CA VAL A 159 8.64 -6.72 -3.62
C VAL A 159 7.62 -6.63 -2.48
N PRO A 160 7.08 -7.75 -1.99
CA PRO A 160 6.14 -7.75 -0.86
C PRO A 160 6.86 -7.36 0.43
N LEU A 161 6.34 -6.35 1.12
CA LEU A 161 6.89 -5.87 2.39
C LEU A 161 5.80 -5.86 3.48
N PRO A 162 5.42 -7.03 4.03
CA PRO A 162 4.35 -7.13 5.04
C PRO A 162 4.60 -6.26 6.27
N ILE A 163 5.85 -6.21 6.76
CA ILE A 163 6.23 -5.39 7.93
C ILE A 163 5.93 -3.91 7.66
N VAL A 164 6.23 -3.39 6.48
CA VAL A 164 5.94 -1.98 6.12
C VAL A 164 4.44 -1.69 6.15
N GLY A 165 3.62 -2.63 5.66
CA GLY A 165 2.16 -2.53 5.72
C GLY A 165 1.64 -2.49 7.16
N ARG A 166 2.18 -3.34 8.04
CA ARG A 166 1.80 -3.37 9.46
C ARG A 166 2.24 -2.10 10.19
N LEU A 167 3.46 -1.61 9.95
CA LEU A 167 3.95 -0.35 10.52
C LEU A 167 3.10 0.85 10.07
N GLN A 168 2.61 0.84 8.84
CA GLN A 168 1.66 1.83 8.36
C GLN A 168 0.31 1.71 9.09
N ALA A 169 -0.23 0.51 9.23
CA ALA A 169 -1.52 0.27 9.88
C ALA A 169 -1.55 0.75 11.35
N ILE A 170 -0.43 0.61 12.08
CA ILE A 170 -0.32 1.11 13.47
C ILE A 170 0.08 2.59 13.57
N GLY A 171 0.28 3.28 12.44
CA GLY A 171 0.70 4.69 12.42
C GLY A 171 2.18 4.94 12.75
N ALA A 172 3.00 3.89 12.78
CA ALA A 172 4.45 4.00 12.95
C ALA A 172 5.13 4.59 11.71
N LEU A 173 4.56 4.34 10.53
CA LEU A 173 4.85 5.00 9.27
C LEU A 173 3.58 5.65 8.74
N ASP A 174 3.66 6.88 8.22
CA ASP A 174 2.55 7.43 7.46
C ASP A 174 2.50 6.87 6.03
N GLN A 175 1.41 7.15 5.31
CA GLN A 175 1.21 6.62 3.96
C GLN A 175 2.32 7.03 2.99
N HIS A 176 2.80 8.27 3.06
CA HIS A 176 3.86 8.76 2.19
C HIS A 176 5.21 8.14 2.54
N GLU A 177 5.49 7.94 3.82
CA GLU A 177 6.68 7.24 4.31
C GLU A 177 6.68 5.79 3.84
N ALA A 178 5.58 5.08 3.98
CA ALA A 178 5.44 3.68 3.53
C ALA A 178 5.63 3.54 2.02
N ILE A 179 5.06 4.45 1.21
CA ILE A 179 5.26 4.48 -0.25
C ILE A 179 6.74 4.72 -0.58
N ARG A 180 7.38 5.72 0.05
CA ARG A 180 8.79 6.02 -0.20
C ARG A 180 9.70 4.85 0.16
N VAL A 181 9.47 4.19 1.30
CA VAL A 181 10.22 2.99 1.70
C VAL A 181 10.06 1.87 0.65
N ARG A 182 8.84 1.63 0.17
CA ARG A 182 8.59 0.61 -0.88
C ARG A 182 9.35 0.93 -2.17
N LEU A 183 9.33 2.19 -2.60
CA LEU A 183 10.08 2.63 -3.79
C LEU A 183 11.58 2.51 -3.60
N ALA A 184 12.11 2.83 -2.42
CA ALA A 184 13.53 2.67 -2.10
C ALA A 184 13.98 1.20 -2.16
N VAL A 185 13.17 0.28 -1.63
CA VAL A 185 13.45 -1.15 -1.69
C VAL A 185 13.35 -1.67 -3.12
N GLN A 186 12.35 -1.23 -3.87
CA GLN A 186 12.22 -1.60 -5.29
C GLN A 186 13.47 -1.19 -6.09
N GLU A 187 13.96 0.02 -5.87
CA GLU A 187 15.19 0.51 -6.50
C GLU A 187 16.42 -0.31 -6.07
N ALA A 188 16.54 -0.62 -4.77
CA ALA A 188 17.63 -1.45 -4.28
C ALA A 188 17.62 -2.86 -4.90
N VAL A 189 16.44 -3.47 -5.04
CA VAL A 189 16.28 -4.80 -5.64
C VAL A 189 16.54 -4.76 -7.15
N LEU A 190 16.13 -3.71 -7.86
CA LEU A 190 16.46 -3.55 -9.29
C LEU A 190 17.96 -3.35 -9.48
N ASN A 191 18.63 -2.61 -8.60
CA ASN A 191 20.09 -2.46 -8.65
C ASN A 191 20.80 -3.81 -8.40
N ALA A 192 20.34 -4.58 -7.41
CA ALA A 192 20.84 -5.93 -7.14
C ALA A 192 20.63 -6.87 -8.35
N LEU A 193 19.47 -6.77 -9.01
CA LEU A 193 19.19 -7.53 -10.23
C LEU A 193 20.09 -7.10 -11.39
N GLU A 194 20.03 -5.83 -11.78
CA GLU A 194 20.60 -5.31 -13.02
C GLU A 194 22.13 -5.19 -12.92
N HIS A 195 22.62 -4.56 -11.88
CA HIS A 195 24.05 -4.27 -11.71
C HIS A 195 24.77 -5.36 -10.93
N GLY A 196 24.12 -6.00 -9.96
CA GLY A 196 24.67 -7.12 -9.20
C GLY A 196 24.65 -8.42 -10.00
N ASN A 197 23.52 -9.11 -10.03
CA ASN A 197 23.40 -10.45 -10.62
C ASN A 197 23.58 -10.47 -12.14
N LEU A 198 22.89 -9.58 -12.86
CA LEU A 198 22.97 -9.50 -14.33
C LEU A 198 24.20 -8.73 -14.81
N ARG A 199 24.97 -8.07 -13.96
CA ARG A 199 26.20 -7.33 -14.27
C ARG A 199 26.04 -6.34 -15.43
N LEU A 200 24.91 -5.65 -15.53
CA LEU A 200 24.64 -4.67 -16.57
C LEU A 200 25.25 -3.32 -16.21
N GLU A 201 25.85 -2.65 -17.16
CA GLU A 201 26.43 -1.31 -16.95
C GLU A 201 25.47 -0.25 -17.45
N SER A 202 25.20 0.78 -16.63
CA SER A 202 24.24 1.85 -16.95
C SER A 202 24.56 2.58 -18.26
N ARG A 203 25.86 2.72 -18.63
CA ARG A 203 26.29 3.36 -19.89
C ARG A 203 25.75 2.62 -21.14
N TRP A 204 25.44 1.32 -21.05
CA TRP A 204 24.92 0.55 -22.18
C TRP A 204 23.49 0.95 -22.58
N LYS A 205 22.80 1.75 -21.78
CA LYS A 205 21.49 2.35 -22.11
C LYS A 205 21.61 3.40 -23.23
N GLU A 206 22.81 3.95 -23.44
CA GLU A 206 23.14 4.93 -24.50
C GLU A 206 23.71 4.28 -25.76
N GLU A 207 24.06 2.99 -25.70
CA GLU A 207 24.66 2.24 -26.81
C GLU A 207 23.57 1.55 -27.65
N LEU A 208 23.15 2.18 -28.76
CA LEU A 208 22.17 1.59 -29.69
C LEU A 208 22.81 0.49 -30.56
N GLN A 209 22.11 -0.62 -30.70
CA GLN A 209 22.46 -1.71 -31.58
C GLN A 209 21.81 -1.57 -32.97
N PRO A 210 22.31 -2.32 -34.02
CA PRO A 210 21.60 -2.43 -35.28
C PRO A 210 20.17 -2.96 -35.04
N GLY A 211 19.17 -2.16 -35.33
CA GLY A 211 17.74 -2.45 -35.02
C GLY A 211 17.07 -1.52 -34.01
N GLY A 212 17.85 -0.61 -33.41
CA GLY A 212 17.32 0.47 -32.56
C GLY A 212 17.12 0.11 -31.09
N GLU A 213 17.34 -1.15 -30.71
CA GLU A 213 17.33 -1.56 -29.29
C GLU A 213 18.66 -1.18 -28.64
N ASP A 214 18.62 -0.68 -27.39
CA ASP A 214 19.84 -0.40 -26.63
C ASP A 214 20.51 -1.71 -26.14
N ARG A 215 21.83 -1.64 -25.95
CA ARG A 215 22.65 -2.78 -25.54
C ARG A 215 22.26 -3.30 -24.14
N PHE A 216 21.85 -2.43 -23.25
CA PHE A 216 21.42 -2.79 -21.89
C PHE A 216 20.19 -3.72 -21.93
N THR A 217 19.17 -3.32 -22.69
CA THR A 217 17.93 -4.10 -22.88
C THR A 217 18.19 -5.44 -23.54
N ALA A 218 19.02 -5.46 -24.59
CA ALA A 218 19.38 -6.70 -25.28
C ALA A 218 20.11 -7.68 -24.35
N LEU A 219 21.14 -7.23 -23.63
CA LEU A 219 21.88 -8.06 -22.68
C LEU A 219 21.05 -8.49 -21.48
N ARG A 220 20.15 -7.64 -20.98
CA ARG A 220 19.22 -8.00 -19.91
C ARG A 220 18.38 -9.21 -20.31
N ARG A 221 17.80 -9.19 -21.50
CA ARG A 221 17.01 -10.30 -22.04
C ARG A 221 17.84 -11.56 -22.21
N GLU A 222 19.04 -11.45 -22.79
CA GLU A 222 19.97 -12.57 -23.00
C GLU A 222 20.34 -13.23 -21.66
N ARG A 223 20.80 -12.45 -20.67
CA ARG A 223 21.26 -12.97 -19.39
C ARG A 223 20.15 -13.55 -18.53
N LEU A 224 18.92 -13.11 -18.71
CA LEU A 224 17.76 -13.73 -18.06
C LEU A 224 17.40 -15.11 -18.63
N LEU A 225 17.84 -15.42 -19.84
CA LEU A 225 17.69 -16.74 -20.44
C LEU A 225 18.86 -17.68 -20.10
N ASP A 226 19.99 -17.13 -19.66
CA ASP A 226 21.16 -17.90 -19.25
C ASP A 226 21.03 -18.37 -17.79
N PRO A 227 21.00 -19.69 -17.51
CA PRO A 227 20.89 -20.23 -16.16
C PRO A 227 21.97 -19.74 -15.18
N SER A 228 23.16 -19.37 -15.68
CA SER A 228 24.27 -18.87 -14.87
C SER A 228 24.00 -17.50 -14.24
N TYR A 229 23.10 -16.72 -14.83
CA TYR A 229 22.63 -15.44 -14.31
C TYR A 229 21.23 -15.55 -13.70
N ALA A 230 20.29 -16.19 -14.41
CA ALA A 230 18.89 -16.27 -13.99
C ALA A 230 18.70 -17.06 -12.69
N GLY A 231 19.61 -17.98 -12.37
CA GLY A 231 19.60 -18.77 -11.13
C GLY A 231 20.14 -18.06 -9.91
N LEU A 232 20.82 -16.90 -10.07
CA LEU A 232 21.35 -16.13 -8.97
C LEU A 232 20.22 -15.55 -8.12
N ALA A 233 20.41 -15.55 -6.78
CA ALA A 233 19.44 -15.09 -5.84
C ALA A 233 19.65 -13.64 -5.43
N ILE A 234 18.54 -13.00 -5.04
CA ILE A 234 18.49 -11.73 -4.32
C ILE A 234 17.82 -12.00 -2.98
N PHE A 235 18.47 -11.62 -1.91
CA PHE A 235 17.97 -11.76 -0.56
C PHE A 235 17.49 -10.41 -0.05
N VAL A 236 16.30 -10.38 0.53
CA VAL A 236 15.75 -9.19 1.18
C VAL A 236 15.44 -9.56 2.62
N THR A 237 16.15 -8.95 3.56
CA THR A 237 15.90 -9.08 4.99
C THR A 237 15.26 -7.80 5.49
N VAL A 238 14.10 -7.90 6.13
CA VAL A 238 13.42 -6.79 6.77
C VAL A 238 13.42 -7.04 8.28
N LEU A 239 14.00 -6.14 9.04
CA LEU A 239 14.02 -6.15 10.50
C LEU A 239 13.36 -4.89 11.03
N TYR A 240 12.37 -5.06 11.88
CA TYR A 240 11.84 -4.00 12.73
C TYR A 240 12.22 -4.29 14.17
N GLN A 241 12.87 -3.36 14.84
CA GLN A 241 13.26 -3.49 16.23
C GLN A 241 13.32 -2.13 16.91
N ASP A 242 12.67 -1.99 18.06
CA ASP A 242 12.71 -0.82 18.94
C ASP A 242 12.45 0.53 18.25
N GLY A 243 11.57 0.55 17.25
CA GLY A 243 11.23 1.74 16.48
C GLY A 243 12.19 2.04 15.32
N MET A 244 13.05 1.09 14.97
CA MET A 244 13.92 1.16 13.80
C MET A 244 13.52 0.10 12.78
N LEU A 245 13.27 0.51 11.55
CA LEU A 245 13.11 -0.36 10.40
C LEU A 245 14.45 -0.43 9.66
N GLU A 246 14.97 -1.64 9.51
CA GLU A 246 16.17 -1.92 8.74
C GLU A 246 15.82 -2.88 7.60
N ILE A 247 16.21 -2.56 6.39
CA ILE A 247 15.98 -3.41 5.22
C ILE A 247 17.31 -3.62 4.52
N GLU A 248 17.76 -4.87 4.46
CA GLU A 248 18.95 -5.29 3.75
C GLU A 248 18.58 -5.97 2.45
N VAL A 249 19.19 -5.54 1.35
CA VAL A 249 19.10 -6.19 0.03
C VAL A 249 20.49 -6.65 -0.36
N LYS A 250 20.63 -7.94 -0.69
CA LYS A 250 21.89 -8.56 -1.04
C LYS A 250 21.76 -9.40 -2.30
N ASP A 251 22.70 -9.27 -3.22
CA ASP A 251 22.83 -10.08 -4.42
C ASP A 251 23.99 -11.09 -4.36
N GLU A 252 23.99 -12.05 -5.26
CA GLU A 252 25.08 -13.03 -5.45
C GLU A 252 26.07 -12.62 -6.55
N GLY A 253 25.96 -11.41 -7.06
CA GLY A 253 26.86 -10.86 -8.05
C GLY A 253 28.20 -10.41 -7.46
N GLN A 254 28.98 -9.73 -8.31
CA GLN A 254 30.30 -9.22 -7.91
C GLN A 254 30.26 -7.84 -7.25
N GLY A 255 29.05 -7.27 -7.12
CA GLY A 255 28.85 -5.88 -6.72
C GLY A 255 29.12 -4.89 -7.85
N PHE A 256 28.78 -3.62 -7.62
CA PHE A 256 28.90 -2.57 -8.65
C PHE A 256 29.81 -1.40 -8.25
N LEU A 257 30.37 -1.41 -7.05
CA LEU A 257 31.28 -0.37 -6.61
C LEU A 257 32.72 -0.70 -7.03
N ASN A 258 33.27 0.09 -7.92
CA ASN A 258 34.69 0.06 -8.29
C ASN A 258 35.62 0.55 -7.15
N ALA A 259 35.45 0.01 -5.94
CA ALA A 259 36.24 0.39 -4.80
C ALA A 259 37.17 -0.77 -4.42
N PRO A 260 38.44 -0.50 -4.03
CA PRO A 260 39.28 -1.52 -3.43
C PRO A 260 38.54 -2.11 -2.23
N ALA A 261 38.64 -3.41 -2.04
CA ALA A 261 37.99 -4.17 -0.98
C ALA A 261 38.30 -3.58 0.42
N SER A 262 37.56 -2.56 0.81
CA SER A 262 37.53 -2.05 2.16
C SER A 262 36.40 -2.76 2.87
N ALA A 263 36.70 -3.48 3.93
CA ALA A 263 35.74 -4.24 4.73
C ALA A 263 34.76 -3.36 5.52
N ALA A 264 34.82 -2.03 5.41
CA ALA A 264 33.97 -1.12 6.14
C ALA A 264 32.73 -0.71 5.31
N PRO A 265 31.52 -0.72 5.91
CA PRO A 265 30.31 -0.18 5.30
C PRO A 265 30.50 1.30 4.91
N ARG A 266 29.94 1.72 3.78
CA ARG A 266 30.02 3.10 3.31
C ARG A 266 28.66 3.76 3.31
N LYS A 267 28.58 4.98 3.80
CA LYS A 267 27.36 5.78 3.71
C LYS A 267 27.19 6.35 2.30
N SER A 268 25.95 6.67 1.93
CA SER A 268 25.60 7.13 0.58
C SER A 268 26.43 8.34 0.10
N HIS A 269 26.81 9.24 1.01
CA HIS A 269 27.62 10.42 0.66
C HIS A 269 29.11 10.11 0.40
N ASP A 270 29.58 8.92 0.80
CA ASP A 270 30.96 8.47 0.56
C ASP A 270 31.10 7.70 -0.77
N VAL A 271 29.98 7.48 -1.48
CA VAL A 271 29.92 6.69 -2.71
C VAL A 271 29.77 7.64 -3.90
N SER A 272 30.72 7.63 -4.81
CA SER A 272 30.67 8.42 -6.07
C SER A 272 29.69 7.86 -7.12
N CYS A 273 28.57 7.29 -6.65
CA CYS A 273 27.51 6.78 -7.52
C CYS A 273 26.53 7.92 -7.82
N SER A 274 26.60 8.49 -9.00
CA SER A 274 25.61 9.45 -9.50
C SER A 274 24.48 8.69 -10.17
N GLY A 275 23.26 8.77 -9.63
CA GLY A 275 22.08 8.20 -10.26
C GLY A 275 20.79 8.52 -9.51
N ARG A 276 19.67 8.53 -10.24
CA ARG A 276 18.33 8.78 -9.67
C ARG A 276 17.99 7.81 -8.54
N GLY A 277 18.44 6.55 -8.65
CA GLY A 277 18.15 5.49 -7.69
C GLY A 277 18.74 5.76 -6.31
N LEU A 278 20.00 6.19 -6.23
CA LEU A 278 20.63 6.54 -4.95
C LEU A 278 19.96 7.75 -4.31
N ALA A 279 19.63 8.77 -5.10
CA ALA A 279 18.90 9.94 -4.60
C ALA A 279 17.51 9.56 -4.07
N LEU A 280 16.81 8.67 -4.76
CA LEU A 280 15.50 8.14 -4.34
C LEU A 280 15.63 7.37 -3.02
N MET A 281 16.55 6.43 -2.91
CA MET A 281 16.79 5.69 -1.66
C MET A 281 17.12 6.63 -0.50
N SER A 282 18.06 7.57 -0.71
CA SER A 282 18.49 8.53 0.34
C SER A 282 17.40 9.51 0.75
N SER A 283 16.43 9.80 -0.12
CA SER A 283 15.28 10.66 0.23
C SER A 283 14.17 9.92 0.98
N ALA A 284 14.16 8.60 0.91
CA ALA A 284 13.10 7.76 1.46
C ALA A 284 13.38 7.26 2.89
N VAL A 285 14.67 7.12 3.24
CA VAL A 285 15.14 6.56 4.51
C VAL A 285 16.17 7.48 5.16
N ASP A 286 16.46 7.26 6.43
CA ASP A 286 17.37 8.13 7.19
C ASP A 286 18.84 7.79 6.94
N GLU A 287 19.14 6.54 6.58
CA GLU A 287 20.50 6.09 6.28
C GLU A 287 20.50 5.04 5.17
N VAL A 288 21.44 5.14 4.23
CA VAL A 288 21.75 4.13 3.21
C VAL A 288 23.21 3.73 3.37
N VAL A 289 23.46 2.44 3.58
CA VAL A 289 24.80 1.89 3.78
C VAL A 289 25.07 0.82 2.74
N PHE A 290 26.19 0.91 2.04
CA PHE A 290 26.65 -0.12 1.10
C PHE A 290 27.74 -0.98 1.73
N GLY A 291 27.62 -2.30 1.57
CA GLY A 291 28.61 -3.27 2.03
C GLY A 291 29.12 -4.12 0.86
N LYS A 292 30.16 -4.91 1.14
CA LYS A 292 30.69 -5.95 0.24
C LYS A 292 30.84 -5.48 -1.23
N ASN A 293 31.49 -4.36 -1.46
CA ASN A 293 31.72 -3.78 -2.79
C ASN A 293 30.42 -3.46 -3.56
N GLY A 294 29.32 -3.20 -2.86
CA GLY A 294 28.04 -2.85 -3.45
C GLY A 294 27.12 -4.03 -3.76
N SER A 295 27.48 -5.27 -3.40
CA SER A 295 26.57 -6.41 -3.46
C SER A 295 25.58 -6.49 -2.29
N GLU A 296 25.62 -5.49 -1.41
CA GLU A 296 24.76 -5.41 -0.25
C GLU A 296 24.42 -3.94 0.01
N VAL A 297 23.14 -3.63 0.20
CA VAL A 297 22.68 -2.31 0.62
C VAL A 297 21.74 -2.44 1.80
N THR A 298 21.97 -1.62 2.82
CA THR A 298 21.11 -1.53 4.01
C THR A 298 20.44 -0.17 4.05
N LEU A 299 19.13 -0.18 4.16
CA LEU A 299 18.27 0.99 4.30
C LEU A 299 17.75 1.05 5.73
N ARG A 300 17.95 2.19 6.44
CA ARG A 300 17.47 2.38 7.82
C ARG A 300 16.52 3.54 7.93
N LYS A 301 15.39 3.32 8.59
CA LYS A 301 14.34 4.31 8.82
C LYS A 301 13.88 4.26 10.27
N ALA A 302 14.04 5.38 10.99
CA ALA A 302 13.36 5.55 12.27
C ALA A 302 11.85 5.66 12.06
N THR A 303 11.09 4.93 12.86
CA THR A 303 9.63 4.95 12.84
C THR A 303 9.11 5.71 14.06
N LYS A 304 7.87 6.20 13.98
CA LYS A 304 7.22 6.81 15.14
C LYS A 304 6.98 5.71 16.19
N ARG A 305 7.41 5.94 17.42
CA ARG A 305 7.05 5.03 18.51
C ARG A 305 5.54 5.08 18.71
N VAL A 306 4.88 3.97 18.45
CA VAL A 306 3.47 3.80 18.85
C VAL A 306 3.50 3.56 20.35
N ARG A 307 3.14 4.57 21.14
CA ARG A 307 2.90 4.37 22.56
C ARG A 307 1.64 3.51 22.69
N SER A 308 1.76 2.35 23.33
CA SER A 308 0.59 1.69 23.91
C SER A 308 -0.07 2.69 24.84
N ALA A 309 -1.33 3.03 24.52
CA ALA A 309 -2.18 3.85 25.38
C ALA A 309 -2.53 3.08 26.67
#